data_7ba6f4b324efb025b588eca561e50ab9
#
_entry.id   7ba6f4b324efb025b588eca561e50ab9
#
_cell.length_a   1.000
_cell.length_b   1.000
_cell.length_c   1.000
_cell.angle_alpha   90.00
_cell.angle_beta   90.00
_cell.angle_gamma   90.00
#
_symmetry.space_group_name_H-M   'P 1'
#
loop_
_entity.id
_entity.type
_entity.pdbx_description
1 polymer ?
#
loop_
_entity_poly.entity_id
_entity_poly.type
_entity_poly.pdbx_seq_one_letter_code
_entity_poly.pdbx_strand_id
1 'polypeptide(L)'
;MLRSADTLEQITGTRPVGLRTPSWDFSPHTLRIAKEMGLLYDSSLMADEDCYELLLDGEPTGVVELPVEWVRDDAVYFMMLRFQGVRPYTPPTDVLDIFRRELDAAYEAGGLFQLTMHPHIIGYRSRIFILEEIIRHARAKPGAWFATHREVVEWAKVHAE
;
A
#
# COMPACT_ATOMS: atom_id res chain seq x y z
N MET A 1 18.11 1.85 -5.79
CA MET A 1 17.61 2.00 -4.42
C MET A 1 18.50 2.91 -3.59
N LEU A 2 19.79 2.62 -3.34
CA LEU A 2 20.71 3.46 -2.53
C LEU A 2 20.73 4.92 -2.96
N ARG A 3 21.02 5.21 -4.24
CA ARG A 3 21.02 6.60 -4.76
C ARG A 3 19.71 7.34 -4.51
N SER A 4 18.56 6.65 -4.62
CA SER A 4 17.25 7.27 -4.34
C SER A 4 17.10 7.57 -2.85
N ALA A 5 17.52 6.65 -1.98
CA ALA A 5 17.51 6.86 -0.54
C ALA A 5 18.39 8.05 -0.14
N ASP A 6 19.62 8.14 -0.68
CA ASP A 6 20.55 9.25 -0.42
C ASP A 6 19.97 10.59 -0.90
N THR A 7 19.35 10.61 -2.08
CA THR A 7 18.70 11.82 -2.62
C THR A 7 17.51 12.25 -1.74
N LEU A 8 16.68 11.32 -1.34
CA LEU A 8 15.52 11.61 -0.48
C LEU A 8 15.99 12.12 0.89
N GLU A 9 17.00 11.51 1.48
CA GLU A 9 17.57 11.96 2.74
C GLU A 9 18.14 13.39 2.65
N GLN A 10 18.81 13.72 1.55
CA GLN A 10 19.30 15.09 1.29
C GLN A 10 18.17 16.12 1.20
N ILE A 11 17.03 15.74 0.61
CA ILE A 11 15.89 16.65 0.42
C ILE A 11 15.06 16.78 1.69
N THR A 12 14.81 15.67 2.39
CA THR A 12 13.86 15.62 3.52
C THR A 12 14.50 15.68 4.88
N GLY A 13 15.83 15.49 4.97
CA GLY A 13 16.56 15.35 6.24
C GLY A 13 16.35 14.00 6.93
N THR A 14 15.62 13.07 6.32
CA THR A 14 15.30 11.77 6.91
C THR A 14 15.52 10.66 5.90
N ARG A 15 16.26 9.62 6.29
CA ARG A 15 16.47 8.46 5.44
C ARG A 15 15.20 7.63 5.33
N PRO A 16 14.79 7.21 4.12
CA PRO A 16 13.65 6.31 3.92
C PRO A 16 13.89 4.97 4.63
N VAL A 17 12.84 4.45 5.25
CA VAL A 17 12.88 3.17 5.99
C VAL A 17 12.06 2.07 5.31
N GLY A 18 11.45 2.37 4.17
CA GLY A 18 10.64 1.41 3.44
C GLY A 18 10.68 1.67 1.94
N LEU A 19 10.14 0.72 1.22
CA LEU A 19 10.12 0.68 -0.23
C LEU A 19 8.72 0.35 -0.74
N ARG A 20 8.37 0.93 -1.88
CA ARG A 20 7.37 0.39 -2.81
C ARG A 20 7.97 0.45 -4.20
N THR A 21 8.01 -0.67 -4.89
CA THR A 21 8.56 -0.73 -6.24
C THR A 21 7.57 -0.12 -7.25
N PRO A 22 8.06 0.56 -8.29
CA PRO A 22 7.19 1.06 -9.34
C PRO A 22 6.38 -0.06 -9.98
N SER A 23 5.07 0.15 -10.14
CA SER A 23 4.12 -0.84 -10.67
C SER A 23 4.13 -2.19 -9.94
N TRP A 24 4.62 -2.20 -8.70
CA TRP A 24 4.77 -3.39 -7.86
C TRP A 24 5.66 -4.48 -8.49
N ASP A 25 6.58 -4.08 -9.35
CA ASP A 25 7.52 -4.97 -10.01
C ASP A 25 8.69 -5.31 -9.07
N PHE A 26 8.63 -6.50 -8.50
CA PHE A 26 9.58 -6.98 -7.50
C PHE A 26 10.61 -7.92 -8.14
N SER A 27 11.84 -7.45 -8.30
CA SER A 27 12.91 -8.23 -8.90
C SER A 27 13.46 -9.28 -7.91
N PRO A 28 14.11 -10.36 -8.41
CA PRO A 28 14.76 -11.36 -7.54
C PRO A 28 15.83 -10.78 -6.59
N HIS A 29 16.31 -9.57 -6.87
CA HIS A 29 17.33 -8.91 -6.05
C HIS A 29 16.76 -7.89 -5.06
N THR A 30 15.49 -7.51 -5.22
CA THR A 30 14.87 -6.41 -4.46
C THR A 30 14.92 -6.68 -2.96
N LEU A 31 14.49 -7.86 -2.52
CA LEU A 31 14.47 -8.21 -1.09
C LEU A 31 15.86 -8.22 -0.46
N ARG A 32 16.85 -8.80 -1.16
CA ARG A 32 18.25 -8.81 -0.69
C ARG A 32 18.76 -7.38 -0.47
N ILE A 33 18.53 -6.49 -1.43
CA ILE A 33 18.94 -5.09 -1.34
C ILE A 33 18.18 -4.38 -0.21
N ALA A 34 16.89 -4.63 -0.04
CA ALA A 34 16.08 -4.07 1.05
C ALA A 34 16.62 -4.47 2.43
N LYS A 35 16.95 -5.77 2.60
CA LYS A 35 17.60 -6.30 3.81
C LYS A 35 18.97 -5.65 4.05
N GLU A 36 19.83 -5.59 3.04
CA GLU A 36 21.17 -4.96 3.15
C GLU A 36 21.09 -3.46 3.48
N MET A 37 20.06 -2.78 3.02
CA MET A 37 19.79 -1.37 3.35
C MET A 37 19.19 -1.17 4.74
N GLY A 38 18.79 -2.22 5.44
CA GLY A 38 18.12 -2.16 6.74
C GLY A 38 16.72 -1.54 6.65
N LEU A 39 16.00 -1.77 5.53
CA LEU A 39 14.63 -1.29 5.42
C LEU A 39 13.71 -2.05 6.37
N LEU A 40 12.74 -1.34 6.95
CA LEU A 40 11.77 -1.93 7.86
C LEU A 40 10.66 -2.67 7.12
N TYR A 41 10.29 -2.17 5.93
CA TYR A 41 9.18 -2.72 5.17
C TYR A 41 9.36 -2.61 3.65
N ASP A 42 8.66 -3.49 2.96
CA ASP A 42 8.24 -3.34 1.57
C ASP A 42 6.71 -3.23 1.47
N SER A 43 6.20 -2.77 0.36
CA SER A 43 4.77 -2.67 0.10
C SER A 43 4.51 -2.86 -1.41
N SER A 44 4.95 -3.99 -1.94
CA SER A 44 4.88 -4.30 -3.39
C SER A 44 4.27 -5.67 -3.68
N LEU A 45 4.13 -6.53 -2.67
CA LEU A 45 3.66 -7.90 -2.81
C LEU A 45 2.22 -8.04 -2.31
N MET A 46 1.59 -9.18 -2.60
CA MET A 46 0.17 -9.42 -2.33
C MET A 46 -0.12 -10.88 -2.00
N ALA A 47 0.71 -11.47 -1.10
CA ALA A 47 0.56 -12.86 -0.70
C ALA A 47 -0.45 -13.05 0.44
N ASP A 48 -0.78 -12.00 1.17
CA ASP A 48 -1.73 -12.00 2.26
C ASP A 48 -2.49 -10.66 2.31
N GLU A 49 -3.54 -10.58 3.12
CA GLU A 49 -4.29 -9.34 3.37
C GLU A 49 -3.68 -8.51 4.50
N ASP A 50 -3.00 -9.16 5.45
CA ASP A 50 -2.32 -8.55 6.59
C ASP A 50 -0.80 -8.55 6.45
N CYS A 51 -0.11 -7.88 7.38
CA CYS A 51 1.34 -7.80 7.37
C CYS A 51 2.00 -9.16 7.60
N TYR A 52 3.06 -9.45 6.84
CA TYR A 52 3.85 -10.66 7.03
C TYR A 52 5.35 -10.39 6.85
N GLU A 53 6.20 -11.19 7.48
CA GLU A 53 7.64 -11.07 7.29
C GLU A 53 8.09 -11.72 5.99
N LEU A 54 8.95 -11.03 5.24
CA LEU A 54 9.53 -11.54 4.01
C LEU A 54 10.70 -12.48 4.32
N LEU A 55 10.68 -13.65 3.69
CA LEU A 55 11.73 -14.66 3.80
C LEU A 55 12.67 -14.60 2.59
N LEU A 56 13.98 -14.67 2.82
CA LEU A 56 14.99 -14.84 1.78
C LEU A 56 15.64 -16.21 1.94
N ASP A 57 15.50 -17.06 0.93
CA ASP A 57 15.98 -18.43 0.95
C ASP A 57 15.45 -19.25 2.16
N GLY A 58 14.23 -18.96 2.61
CA GLY A 58 13.58 -19.58 3.76
C GLY A 58 13.90 -18.95 5.12
N GLU A 59 14.79 -17.96 5.16
CA GLU A 59 15.21 -17.31 6.40
C GLU A 59 14.56 -15.92 6.57
N PRO A 60 14.16 -15.56 7.80
CA PRO A 60 13.62 -14.23 8.10
C PRO A 60 14.57 -13.10 7.71
N THR A 61 14.00 -12.03 7.17
CA THR A 61 14.79 -10.88 6.73
C THR A 61 14.73 -9.68 7.66
N GLY A 62 13.74 -9.62 8.54
CA GLY A 62 13.39 -8.44 9.31
C GLY A 62 12.64 -7.37 8.50
N VAL A 63 12.41 -7.61 7.20
CA VAL A 63 11.61 -6.74 6.32
C VAL A 63 10.17 -7.23 6.34
N VAL A 64 9.24 -6.39 6.75
CA VAL A 64 7.81 -6.70 6.79
C VAL A 64 7.15 -6.22 5.51
N GLU A 65 6.34 -7.08 4.89
CA GLU A 65 5.46 -6.69 3.80
C GLU A 65 4.20 -6.02 4.35
N LEU A 66 3.85 -4.86 3.81
CA LEU A 66 2.51 -4.26 3.92
C LEU A 66 1.81 -4.49 2.58
N PRO A 67 0.98 -5.52 2.47
CA PRO A 67 0.53 -5.99 1.18
C PRO A 67 -0.34 -4.98 0.44
N VAL A 68 -0.14 -4.93 -0.87
CA VAL A 68 -0.99 -4.20 -1.81
C VAL A 68 -1.99 -5.16 -2.46
N GLU A 69 -3.03 -4.61 -3.07
CA GLU A 69 -4.04 -5.42 -3.78
C GLU A 69 -4.60 -4.63 -4.97
N TRP A 70 -4.77 -5.31 -6.10
CA TRP A 70 -5.28 -4.68 -7.32
C TRP A 70 -6.70 -4.15 -7.16
N VAL A 71 -7.55 -4.81 -6.38
CA VAL A 71 -8.91 -4.32 -6.10
C VAL A 71 -8.90 -3.00 -5.33
N ARG A 72 -7.82 -2.71 -4.62
CA ARG A 72 -7.60 -1.50 -3.82
C ARG A 72 -6.66 -0.49 -4.50
N ASP A 73 -6.70 -0.42 -5.85
CA ASP A 73 -5.91 0.51 -6.67
C ASP A 73 -6.83 1.28 -7.63
N ASP A 74 -6.83 2.61 -7.56
CA ASP A 74 -7.69 3.47 -8.39
C ASP A 74 -7.36 3.39 -9.88
N ALA A 75 -6.13 3.07 -10.25
CA ALA A 75 -5.72 2.93 -11.65
C ALA A 75 -6.39 1.75 -12.35
N VAL A 76 -6.74 0.71 -11.62
CA VAL A 76 -7.44 -0.46 -12.17
C VAL A 76 -8.79 -0.09 -12.76
N TYR A 77 -9.48 0.87 -12.14
CA TYR A 77 -10.84 1.28 -12.52
C TYR A 77 -10.86 2.47 -13.49
N PHE A 78 -9.88 3.36 -13.40
CA PHE A 78 -9.95 4.66 -14.08
C PHE A 78 -8.92 4.85 -15.20
N MET A 79 -7.95 3.98 -15.34
CA MET A 79 -7.06 3.98 -16.51
C MET A 79 -7.65 3.16 -17.63
N MET A 80 -8.18 3.84 -18.65
CA MET A 80 -8.82 3.18 -19.80
C MET A 80 -7.84 2.40 -20.69
N LEU A 81 -6.58 2.85 -20.76
CA LEU A 81 -5.51 2.18 -21.51
C LEU A 81 -4.49 1.64 -20.52
N ARG A 82 -4.49 0.33 -20.32
CA ARG A 82 -3.46 -0.35 -19.53
C ARG A 82 -3.18 -1.73 -20.14
N PHE A 83 -1.91 -2.12 -20.18
CA PHE A 83 -1.49 -3.44 -20.68
C PHE A 83 -2.07 -3.81 -22.07
N GLN A 84 -2.01 -2.88 -23.02
CA GLN A 84 -2.45 -3.05 -24.40
C GLN A 84 -3.97 -3.33 -24.61
N GLY A 85 -4.79 -3.05 -23.61
CA GLY A 85 -6.24 -3.20 -23.69
C GLY A 85 -7.00 -1.93 -23.32
N VAL A 86 -8.13 -1.68 -23.99
CA VAL A 86 -9.09 -0.65 -23.59
C VAL A 86 -9.97 -1.23 -22.49
N ARG A 87 -10.04 -0.57 -21.35
CA ARG A 87 -10.94 -0.93 -20.25
C ARG A 87 -12.13 0.02 -20.24
N PRO A 88 -13.36 -0.49 -19.99
CA PRO A 88 -14.49 0.40 -19.77
C PRO A 88 -14.27 1.25 -18.52
N TYR A 89 -14.75 2.49 -18.59
CA TYR A 89 -14.74 3.39 -17.45
C TYR A 89 -15.70 2.88 -16.37
N THR A 90 -15.18 2.68 -15.16
CA THR A 90 -16.01 2.26 -14.03
C THR A 90 -16.64 3.48 -13.37
N PRO A 91 -17.96 3.49 -13.10
CA PRO A 91 -18.61 4.58 -12.41
C PRO A 91 -17.94 4.86 -11.04
N PRO A 92 -17.61 6.12 -10.70
CA PRO A 92 -16.95 6.43 -9.43
C PRO A 92 -17.71 5.98 -8.17
N THR A 93 -19.03 5.92 -8.23
CA THR A 93 -19.87 5.39 -7.15
C THR A 93 -19.66 3.91 -6.90
N ASP A 94 -19.45 3.13 -7.96
CA ASP A 94 -19.21 1.69 -7.86
C ASP A 94 -17.82 1.43 -7.27
N VAL A 95 -16.82 2.24 -7.66
CA VAL A 95 -15.49 2.18 -7.07
C VAL A 95 -15.52 2.55 -5.58
N LEU A 96 -16.29 3.56 -5.20
CA LEU A 96 -16.50 3.89 -3.79
C LEU A 96 -17.15 2.74 -3.03
N ASP A 97 -18.15 2.06 -3.60
CA ASP A 97 -18.78 0.90 -2.94
C ASP A 97 -17.78 -0.25 -2.77
N ILE A 98 -16.97 -0.54 -3.78
CA ILE A 98 -15.90 -1.55 -3.68
C ILE A 98 -14.95 -1.21 -2.53
N PHE A 99 -14.39 -0.01 -2.51
CA PHE A 99 -13.43 0.39 -1.48
C PHE A 99 -14.02 0.41 -0.06
N ARG A 100 -15.32 0.75 0.07
CA ARG A 100 -16.00 0.66 1.36
C ARG A 100 -16.14 -0.77 1.84
N ARG A 101 -16.48 -1.71 0.97
CA ARG A 101 -16.59 -3.14 1.31
C ARG A 101 -15.24 -3.71 1.74
N GLU A 102 -14.17 -3.38 1.04
CA GLU A 102 -12.80 -3.76 1.41
C GLU A 102 -12.42 -3.21 2.80
N LEU A 103 -12.71 -1.93 3.04
CA LEU A 103 -12.48 -1.31 4.35
C LEU A 103 -13.32 -1.95 5.46
N ASP A 104 -14.59 -2.23 5.20
CA ASP A 104 -15.48 -2.85 6.18
C ASP A 104 -15.04 -4.27 6.53
N ALA A 105 -14.63 -5.07 5.54
CA ALA A 105 -14.12 -6.41 5.74
C ALA A 105 -12.82 -6.40 6.57
N ALA A 106 -11.87 -5.53 6.23
CA ALA A 106 -10.64 -5.37 7.00
C ALA A 106 -10.91 -4.92 8.45
N TYR A 107 -11.85 -3.99 8.64
CA TYR A 107 -12.24 -3.54 9.98
C TYR A 107 -12.88 -4.65 10.82
N GLU A 108 -13.78 -5.43 10.23
CA GLU A 108 -14.43 -6.56 10.91
C GLU A 108 -13.44 -7.66 11.30
N ALA A 109 -12.42 -7.88 10.46
CA ALA A 109 -11.32 -8.80 10.75
C ALA A 109 -10.31 -8.25 11.77
N GLY A 110 -10.31 -6.94 12.04
CA GLY A 110 -9.27 -6.28 12.83
C GLY A 110 -7.94 -6.15 12.10
N GLY A 111 -7.99 -6.22 10.77
CA GLY A 111 -6.84 -6.30 9.89
C GLY A 111 -6.40 -4.96 9.26
N LEU A 112 -5.53 -5.05 8.27
CA LEU A 112 -4.96 -3.92 7.55
C LEU A 112 -5.83 -3.52 6.36
N PHE A 113 -6.21 -2.25 6.27
CA PHE A 113 -6.73 -1.66 5.04
C PHE A 113 -5.72 -0.69 4.43
N GLN A 114 -5.21 -1.02 3.25
CA GLN A 114 -4.30 -0.19 2.48
C GLN A 114 -4.90 0.09 1.10
N LEU A 115 -5.00 1.37 0.74
CA LEU A 115 -5.57 1.84 -0.51
C LEU A 115 -4.51 2.58 -1.33
N THR A 116 -4.29 2.15 -2.56
CA THR A 116 -3.38 2.81 -3.50
C THR A 116 -4.14 3.80 -4.36
N MET A 117 -3.73 5.07 -4.31
CA MET A 117 -4.31 6.13 -5.12
C MET A 117 -3.23 6.95 -5.82
N HIS A 118 -3.53 7.37 -7.03
CA HIS A 118 -2.64 8.18 -7.85
C HIS A 118 -3.20 9.60 -7.97
N PRO A 119 -2.48 10.65 -7.55
CA PRO A 119 -2.97 12.03 -7.60
C PRO A 119 -3.50 12.46 -8.97
N HIS A 120 -2.86 12.00 -10.05
CA HIS A 120 -3.27 12.26 -11.41
C HIS A 120 -4.47 11.41 -11.89
N ILE A 121 -4.95 10.47 -11.08
CA ILE A 121 -6.11 9.62 -11.37
C ILE A 121 -7.27 10.01 -10.48
N ILE A 122 -7.12 9.85 -9.15
CA ILE A 122 -8.20 10.13 -8.19
C ILE A 122 -8.48 11.64 -8.03
N GLY A 123 -7.50 12.50 -8.32
CA GLY A 123 -7.60 13.94 -8.13
C GLY A 123 -8.53 14.68 -9.09
N TYR A 124 -9.21 14.00 -10.02
CA TYR A 124 -10.21 14.62 -10.88
C TYR A 124 -11.48 14.96 -10.10
N ARG A 125 -12.16 16.05 -10.51
CA ARG A 125 -13.39 16.56 -9.86
C ARG A 125 -14.48 15.50 -9.68
N SER A 126 -14.58 14.55 -10.62
CA SER A 126 -15.57 13.48 -10.61
C SER A 126 -15.19 12.28 -9.72
N ARG A 127 -14.01 12.28 -9.10
CA ARG A 127 -13.46 11.11 -8.40
C ARG A 127 -12.91 11.43 -7.02
N ILE A 128 -12.43 12.66 -6.79
CA ILE A 128 -11.79 13.04 -5.52
C ILE A 128 -12.70 12.80 -4.30
N PHE A 129 -14.01 12.86 -4.47
CA PHE A 129 -14.96 12.56 -3.42
C PHE A 129 -14.82 11.13 -2.86
N ILE A 130 -14.29 10.18 -3.65
CA ILE A 130 -14.05 8.80 -3.19
C ILE A 130 -13.08 8.80 -2.02
N LEU A 131 -11.97 9.53 -2.13
CA LEU A 131 -10.99 9.64 -1.04
C LEU A 131 -11.60 10.28 0.20
N GLU A 132 -12.37 11.36 0.03
CA GLU A 132 -13.05 12.05 1.14
C GLU A 132 -14.04 11.14 1.85
N GLU A 133 -14.83 10.38 1.10
CA GLU A 133 -15.82 9.46 1.64
C GLU A 133 -15.19 8.26 2.36
N ILE A 134 -14.11 7.69 1.83
CA ILE A 134 -13.38 6.59 2.48
C ILE A 134 -12.77 7.06 3.80
N ILE A 135 -12.13 8.24 3.81
CA ILE A 135 -11.58 8.81 5.05
C ILE A 135 -12.71 9.05 6.08
N ARG A 136 -13.84 9.60 5.64
CA ARG A 136 -14.99 9.85 6.54
C ARG A 136 -15.55 8.55 7.08
N HIS A 137 -15.71 7.54 6.25
CA HIS A 137 -16.20 6.22 6.61
C HIS A 137 -15.27 5.54 7.63
N ALA A 138 -13.96 5.53 7.39
CA ALA A 138 -12.98 4.99 8.31
C ALA A 138 -12.97 5.72 9.67
N ARG A 139 -13.03 7.06 9.66
CA ARG A 139 -13.08 7.86 10.90
C ARG A 139 -14.33 7.64 11.75
N ALA A 140 -15.41 7.17 11.14
CA ALA A 140 -16.64 6.86 11.87
C ALA A 140 -16.58 5.50 12.59
N LYS A 141 -15.56 4.69 12.34
CA LYS A 141 -15.39 3.37 12.94
C LYS A 141 -14.60 3.49 14.26
N PRO A 142 -15.17 3.07 15.41
CA PRO A 142 -14.46 3.09 16.69
C PRO A 142 -13.20 2.24 16.65
N GLY A 143 -12.07 2.81 17.09
CA GLY A 143 -10.79 2.09 17.12
C GLY A 143 -10.05 2.00 15.79
N ALA A 144 -10.59 2.57 14.69
CA ALA A 144 -9.84 2.66 13.44
C ALA A 144 -8.59 3.54 13.64
N TRP A 145 -7.45 2.97 13.34
CA TRP A 145 -6.15 3.62 13.50
C TRP A 145 -5.60 4.09 12.15
N PHE A 146 -5.43 5.40 12.00
CA PHE A 146 -4.75 5.98 10.85
C PHE A 146 -3.25 6.07 11.14
N ALA A 147 -2.49 5.26 10.45
CA ALA A 147 -1.06 5.11 10.72
C ALA A 147 -0.21 5.29 9.47
N THR A 148 1.03 5.65 9.66
CA THR A 148 2.07 5.52 8.63
C THR A 148 2.51 4.06 8.51
N HIS A 149 3.08 3.68 7.37
CA HIS A 149 3.63 2.32 7.19
C HIS A 149 4.70 1.99 8.26
N ARG A 150 5.51 2.97 8.67
CA ARG A 150 6.47 2.78 9.76
C ARG A 150 5.77 2.36 11.06
N GLU A 151 4.75 3.10 11.48
CA GLU A 151 4.02 2.83 12.72
C GLU A 151 3.34 1.46 12.69
N VAL A 152 2.75 1.08 11.55
CA VAL A 152 2.14 -0.25 11.39
C VAL A 152 3.19 -1.34 11.56
N VAL A 153 4.35 -1.23 10.92
CA VAL A 153 5.42 -2.23 11.01
C VAL A 153 6.02 -2.31 12.41
N GLU A 154 6.24 -1.17 13.04
CA GLU A 154 6.74 -1.14 14.43
C GLU A 154 5.75 -1.82 15.38
N TRP A 155 4.46 -1.59 15.19
CA TRP A 155 3.41 -2.27 15.94
C TRP A 155 3.37 -3.78 15.64
N ALA A 156 3.39 -4.18 14.38
CA ALA A 156 3.34 -5.57 13.95
C ALA A 156 4.51 -6.38 14.50
N LYS A 157 5.74 -5.83 14.49
CA LYS A 157 6.94 -6.50 15.05
C LYS A 157 6.85 -6.78 16.56
N VAL A 158 6.03 -6.05 17.28
CA VAL A 158 5.84 -6.23 18.73
C VAL A 158 4.71 -7.21 19.04
N HIS A 159 3.72 -7.33 18.13
CA HIS A 159 2.48 -8.05 18.37
C HIS A 159 2.31 -9.29 17.46
N ALA A 160 3.23 -9.53 16.53
CA ALA A 160 3.25 -10.79 15.77
C ALA A 160 3.59 -11.93 16.73
N GLU A 161 2.68 -12.92 16.83
CA GLU A 161 2.90 -14.19 17.55
C GLU A 161 3.75 -15.16 16.71
#